data_9e8ab64a0b818105ac47077d29c4edbc
#
_entry.id   9e8ab64a0b818105ac47077d29c4edbc
#
_cell.length_a   1.000
_cell.length_b   1.000
_cell.length_c   1.000
_cell.angle_alpha   90.00
_cell.angle_beta   90.00
_cell.angle_gamma   90.00
#
_symmetry.space_group_name_H-M   'P 1'
#
loop_
_entity.id
_entity.type
_entity.pdbx_description
1 polymer ?
#
loop_
_entity_poly.entity_id
_entity_poly.type
_entity_poly.pdbx_seq_one_letter_code
_entity_poly.pdbx_strand_id
1 'polypeptide(L)'
;MTNAAVTVYTTSWCGFCHRLMTLLKSSGIPYDAIDIEDDPAAAEFVSSVNGGNHTVPTVKFADGSTLTNPSAAEVKAKLAGAAG
;
A
#
# COMPACT_ATOMS: atom_id res chain seq x y z
N MET A 1 -3.77 12.59 -13.94
CA MET A 1 -3.62 12.93 -12.53
C MET A 1 -4.35 11.88 -11.70
N THR A 2 -3.66 11.32 -10.72
CA THR A 2 -4.27 10.28 -9.89
C THR A 2 -4.91 10.88 -8.64
N ASN A 3 -6.08 10.34 -8.24
CA ASN A 3 -6.78 10.72 -7.03
C ASN A 3 -6.61 9.67 -5.94
N ALA A 4 -5.54 8.87 -6.04
CA ALA A 4 -5.29 7.81 -5.09
C ALA A 4 -5.03 8.36 -3.69
N ALA A 5 -5.68 7.78 -2.69
CA ALA A 5 -5.46 8.12 -1.29
C ALA A 5 -4.20 7.45 -0.76
N VAL A 6 -3.85 6.29 -1.33
CA VAL A 6 -2.71 5.48 -0.90
C VAL A 6 -2.06 4.82 -2.11
N THR A 7 -0.80 4.41 -1.93
CA THR A 7 -0.07 3.58 -2.87
C THR A 7 0.12 2.21 -2.25
N VAL A 8 -0.26 1.15 -2.96
CA VAL A 8 -0.08 -0.23 -2.50
C VAL A 8 1.07 -0.85 -3.29
N TYR A 9 2.15 -1.20 -2.58
CA TYR A 9 3.26 -1.94 -3.17
C TYR A 9 2.93 -3.42 -3.10
N THR A 10 2.98 -4.10 -4.23
CA THR A 10 2.44 -5.44 -4.39
C THR A 10 3.32 -6.30 -5.29
N THR A 11 2.99 -7.58 -5.39
CA THR A 11 3.52 -8.47 -6.41
C THR A 11 2.35 -9.26 -7.01
N SER A 12 2.54 -9.79 -8.23
CA SER A 12 1.46 -10.49 -8.93
C SER A 12 1.04 -11.80 -8.23
N TRP A 13 1.94 -12.38 -7.43
CA TRP A 13 1.68 -13.65 -6.74
C TRP A 13 1.20 -13.49 -5.30
N CYS A 14 1.06 -12.26 -4.81
CA CYS A 14 0.74 -12.00 -3.40
C CYS A 14 -0.78 -12.01 -3.16
N GLY A 15 -1.28 -13.09 -2.56
CA GLY A 15 -2.70 -13.21 -2.23
C GLY A 15 -3.17 -12.17 -1.23
N PHE A 16 -2.35 -11.82 -0.26
CA PHE A 16 -2.69 -10.79 0.74
C PHE A 16 -2.81 -9.42 0.08
N CYS A 17 -1.96 -9.14 -0.91
CA CYS A 17 -2.03 -7.88 -1.66
C CYS A 17 -3.34 -7.77 -2.43
N HIS A 18 -3.72 -8.83 -3.13
CA HIS A 18 -4.96 -8.87 -3.91
C HIS A 18 -6.17 -8.70 -3.01
N ARG A 19 -6.18 -9.38 -1.87
CA ARG A 19 -7.26 -9.26 -0.90
C ARG A 19 -7.39 -7.84 -0.38
N LEU A 20 -6.27 -7.23 0.01
CA LEU A 20 -6.26 -5.85 0.49
C LEU A 20 -6.82 -4.90 -0.56
N MET A 21 -6.33 -5.00 -1.80
CA MET A 21 -6.76 -4.12 -2.88
C MET A 21 -8.25 -4.29 -3.18
N THR A 22 -8.77 -5.52 -3.14
CA THR A 22 -10.19 -5.78 -3.32
C THR A 22 -11.01 -5.09 -2.22
N LEU A 23 -10.57 -5.19 -0.98
CA LEU A 23 -11.26 -4.58 0.16
C LEU A 23 -11.21 -3.05 0.10
N LEU A 24 -10.07 -2.48 -0.31
CA LEU A 24 -9.95 -1.03 -0.49
C LEU A 24 -10.93 -0.55 -1.56
N LYS A 25 -10.98 -1.25 -2.67
CA LYS A 25 -11.88 -0.91 -3.77
C LYS A 25 -13.34 -0.96 -3.33
N SER A 26 -13.74 -2.01 -2.61
CA SER A 26 -15.11 -2.16 -2.12
C SER A 26 -15.46 -1.12 -1.05
N SER A 27 -14.46 -0.57 -0.37
CA SER A 27 -14.64 0.48 0.63
C SER A 27 -14.60 1.89 0.04
N GLY A 28 -14.43 2.01 -1.28
CA GLY A 28 -14.38 3.31 -1.95
C GLY A 28 -13.07 4.07 -1.72
N ILE A 29 -12.00 3.37 -1.36
CA ILE A 29 -10.69 3.99 -1.14
C ILE A 29 -9.89 3.87 -2.44
N PRO A 30 -9.62 4.99 -3.14
CA PRO A 30 -8.82 4.95 -4.35
C PRO A 30 -7.35 4.66 -4.01
N TYR A 31 -6.70 3.82 -4.81
CA TYR A 31 -5.30 3.46 -4.60
C TYR A 31 -4.59 3.31 -5.93
N ASP A 32 -3.26 3.51 -5.89
CA ASP A 32 -2.37 3.11 -6.98
C ASP A 32 -1.69 1.81 -6.56
N ALA A 33 -1.54 0.89 -7.49
CA ALA A 33 -0.83 -0.37 -7.26
C ALA A 33 0.48 -0.34 -8.03
N ILE A 34 1.59 -0.61 -7.33
CA ILE A 34 2.91 -0.69 -7.94
C ILE A 34 3.48 -2.08 -7.68
N ASP A 35 3.78 -2.79 -8.77
CA ASP A 35 4.43 -4.09 -8.68
C ASP A 35 5.92 -3.88 -8.51
N ILE A 36 6.44 -4.27 -7.34
CA ILE A 36 7.86 -4.05 -7.02
C ILE A 36 8.80 -4.92 -7.85
N GLU A 37 8.29 -5.96 -8.50
CA GLU A 37 9.10 -6.79 -9.39
C GLU A 37 9.37 -6.08 -10.71
N ASP A 38 8.51 -5.13 -11.08
CA ASP A 38 8.62 -4.36 -12.31
C ASP A 38 9.25 -2.97 -12.10
N ASP A 39 9.50 -2.60 -10.84
CA ASP A 39 9.97 -1.26 -10.50
C ASP A 39 11.05 -1.33 -9.42
N PRO A 40 12.34 -1.32 -9.83
CA PRO A 40 13.45 -1.41 -8.87
C PRO A 40 13.46 -0.31 -7.81
N ALA A 41 13.04 0.90 -8.16
CA ALA A 41 13.00 2.01 -7.20
C ALA A 41 11.91 1.74 -6.13
N ALA A 42 10.78 1.17 -6.55
CA ALA A 42 9.72 0.80 -5.61
C ALA A 42 10.18 -0.35 -4.70
N ALA A 43 10.90 -1.34 -5.25
CA ALA A 43 11.45 -2.43 -4.45
C ALA A 43 12.43 -1.90 -3.41
N GLU A 44 13.27 -0.95 -3.78
CA GLU A 44 14.22 -0.32 -2.86
C GLU A 44 13.48 0.45 -1.76
N PHE A 45 12.43 1.18 -2.11
CA PHE A 45 11.63 1.88 -1.13
C PHE A 45 11.01 0.91 -0.10
N VAL A 46 10.41 -0.18 -0.57
CA VAL A 46 9.80 -1.19 0.31
C VAL A 46 10.86 -1.79 1.24
N SER A 47 12.02 -2.10 0.70
CA SER A 47 13.15 -2.60 1.50
C SER A 47 13.54 -1.59 2.58
N SER A 48 13.61 -0.31 2.24
CA SER A 48 14.06 0.73 3.16
C SER A 48 13.12 0.92 4.36
N VAL A 49 11.83 0.69 4.19
CA VAL A 49 10.84 0.85 5.27
C VAL A 49 10.55 -0.46 6.02
N ASN A 50 11.13 -1.56 5.57
CA ASN A 50 10.91 -2.89 6.17
C ASN A 50 12.21 -3.56 6.61
N GLY A 51 13.22 -2.77 6.98
CA GLY A 51 14.47 -3.31 7.51
C GLY A 51 15.27 -4.14 6.54
N GLY A 52 15.17 -3.86 5.24
CA GLY A 52 15.87 -4.59 4.19
C GLY A 52 15.06 -5.69 3.53
N ASN A 53 13.81 -5.88 3.94
CA ASN A 53 12.93 -6.92 3.38
C ASN A 53 11.97 -6.33 2.34
N HIS A 54 11.69 -7.13 1.30
CA HIS A 54 10.72 -6.77 0.26
C HIS A 54 9.31 -7.25 0.67
N THR A 55 8.85 -6.83 1.84
CA THR A 55 7.56 -7.26 2.38
C THR A 55 6.41 -6.59 1.65
N VAL A 56 5.48 -7.37 1.13
CA VAL A 56 4.25 -6.87 0.49
C VAL A 56 3.04 -7.52 1.14
N PRO A 57 1.89 -6.84 1.22
CA PRO A 57 1.68 -5.45 0.78
C PRO A 57 2.32 -4.44 1.74
N THR A 58 2.90 -3.39 1.19
CA THR A 58 3.29 -2.20 1.94
C THR A 58 2.46 -1.04 1.40
N VAL A 59 1.84 -0.28 2.29
CA VAL A 59 0.96 0.82 1.90
C VAL A 59 1.59 2.13 2.30
N LYS A 60 1.72 3.04 1.34
CA LYS A 60 2.26 4.38 1.56
C LYS A 60 1.13 5.41 1.50
N PHE A 61 1.12 6.31 2.45
CA PHE A 61 0.12 7.37 2.56
C PHE A 61 0.66 8.69 2.01
N ALA A 62 -0.23 9.66 1.78
CA ALA A 62 0.14 10.95 1.21
C ALA A 62 1.15 11.71 2.07
N ASP A 63 1.15 11.52 3.38
CA ASP A 63 2.09 12.14 4.31
C ASP A 63 3.47 11.48 4.34
N GLY A 64 3.67 10.44 3.54
CA GLY A 64 4.92 9.70 3.47
C GLY A 64 5.02 8.53 4.45
N SER A 65 4.06 8.38 5.36
CA SER A 65 4.06 7.26 6.29
C SER A 65 3.66 5.96 5.58
N THR A 66 4.03 4.83 6.19
CA THR A 66 3.76 3.50 5.63
C THR A 66 3.18 2.58 6.68
N LEU A 67 2.42 1.58 6.21
CA LEU A 67 2.01 0.43 7.01
C LEU A 67 2.43 -0.83 6.27
N THR A 68 2.93 -1.81 7.01
CA THR A 68 3.37 -3.09 6.45
C THR A 68 2.31 -4.14 6.71
N ASN A 69 1.85 -4.78 5.64
CA ASN A 69 0.82 -5.81 5.68
C ASN A 69 -0.41 -5.39 6.51
N PRO A 70 -0.97 -4.18 6.24
CA PRO A 70 -2.12 -3.71 7.01
C PRO A 70 -3.41 -4.40 6.55
N SER A 71 -4.41 -4.40 7.44
CA SER A 71 -5.76 -4.72 7.04
C SER A 71 -6.41 -3.49 6.37
N ALA A 72 -7.49 -3.72 5.62
CA ALA A 72 -8.24 -2.60 5.06
C ALA A 72 -8.78 -1.68 6.16
N ALA A 73 -9.17 -2.23 7.31
CA ALA A 73 -9.64 -1.45 8.45
C ALA A 73 -8.54 -0.54 9.00
N GLU A 74 -7.30 -1.03 9.05
CA GLU A 74 -6.16 -0.21 9.49
C GLU A 74 -5.88 0.94 8.52
N VAL A 75 -5.98 0.68 7.22
CA VAL A 75 -5.81 1.72 6.20
C VAL A 75 -6.90 2.78 6.35
N LYS A 76 -8.15 2.37 6.50
CA LYS A 76 -9.28 3.28 6.69
C LYS A 76 -9.11 4.13 7.94
N ALA A 77 -8.70 3.52 9.05
CA ALA A 77 -8.51 4.23 10.31
C ALA A 77 -7.42 5.30 10.18
N LYS A 78 -6.32 4.97 9.51
CA LYS A 78 -5.24 5.93 9.30
C LYS A 78 -5.68 7.08 8.41
N LEU A 79 -6.43 6.81 7.35
CA LEU A 79 -6.95 7.86 6.48
C LEU A 79 -7.94 8.76 7.21
N ALA A 80 -8.78 8.21 8.05
CA ALA A 80 -9.72 8.99 8.85
C ALA A 80 -8.99 9.91 9.84
N GLY A 81 -7.92 9.40 10.47
CA GLY A 81 -7.10 10.20 11.37
C GLY A 81 -6.35 11.31 10.64
N ALA A 82 -5.86 11.03 9.43
CA ALA A 82 -5.16 12.02 8.63
C ALA A 82 -6.11 13.13 8.13
N ALA A 83 -7.37 12.80 7.90
CA ALA A 83 -8.36 13.75 7.43
C ALA A 83 -8.86 14.68 8.56
N GLY A 84 -8.70 14.26 9.77
CA GLY A 84 -9.06 15.05 10.94
C GLY A 84 -7.93 15.91 11.37
#